data_79e2907d1be85095a3a619ab54e3fe18
#
_entry.id   79e2907d1be85095a3a619ab54e3fe18
#
_cell.length_a   1.000
_cell.length_b   1.000
_cell.length_c   1.000
_cell.angle_alpha   90.00
_cell.angle_beta   90.00
_cell.angle_gamma   90.00
#
_symmetry.space_group_name_H-M   'P 1'
#
loop_
_entity.id
_entity.type
_entity.pdbx_description
1 polymer ?
#
loop_
_entity_poly.entity_id
_entity_poly.type
_entity_poly.pdbx_seq_one_letter_code
_entity_poly.pdbx_strand_id
1 'polypeptide(L)'
;MNKKGFTLVELLAVIAILAILVIIALPNVLKMFNDSKKNSFVNEAREVFKTAQTQFVADNLTNPGAVTYSNNLKTACTPATGKLEMHGRAVDGGQLAYSITLDAEGKVTSIKVSDGTYSYTGTPTDASDITADTVTTGDSYADATCTATTTP
;
A
#
# COMPACT_ATOMS: atom_id res chain seq x y z
N MET A 1 -58.73 4.61 18.68
CA MET A 1 -57.28 4.86 18.49
C MET A 1 -57.15 5.83 17.32
N ASN A 2 -56.81 7.09 17.59
CA ASN A 2 -56.57 8.09 16.53
C ASN A 2 -55.20 7.82 15.90
N LYS A 3 -55.16 7.23 14.70
CA LYS A 3 -53.96 7.15 13.89
C LYS A 3 -53.67 8.54 13.27
N LYS A 4 -52.78 9.30 13.88
CA LYS A 4 -52.28 10.53 13.28
C LYS A 4 -51.30 10.10 12.17
N GLY A 5 -51.65 10.31 10.92
CA GLY A 5 -50.77 10.13 9.77
C GLY A 5 -49.84 11.33 9.63
N PHE A 6 -48.62 11.10 9.16
CA PHE A 6 -47.67 12.16 8.79
C PHE A 6 -48.25 12.99 7.64
N THR A 7 -48.10 14.32 7.70
CA THR A 7 -48.45 15.16 6.58
C THR A 7 -47.34 15.12 5.52
N LEU A 8 -47.71 15.32 4.25
CA LEU A 8 -46.77 15.38 3.13
C LEU A 8 -45.73 16.50 3.32
N VAL A 9 -46.13 17.61 3.93
CA VAL A 9 -45.24 18.75 4.22
C VAL A 9 -44.21 18.41 5.29
N GLU A 10 -44.54 17.66 6.34
CA GLU A 10 -43.61 17.21 7.36
C GLU A 10 -42.54 16.29 6.75
N LEU A 11 -42.94 15.37 5.87
CA LEU A 11 -41.98 14.50 5.19
C LEU A 11 -41.05 15.29 4.27
N LEU A 12 -41.62 16.26 3.51
CA LEU A 12 -40.84 17.10 2.60
C LEU A 12 -39.84 17.99 3.36
N ALA A 13 -40.22 18.51 4.53
CA ALA A 13 -39.32 19.29 5.37
C ALA A 13 -38.16 18.46 5.89
N VAL A 14 -38.41 17.23 6.31
CA VAL A 14 -37.35 16.33 6.81
C VAL A 14 -36.34 15.97 5.72
N ILE A 15 -36.82 15.62 4.51
CA ILE A 15 -35.88 15.29 3.42
C ILE A 15 -35.08 16.51 2.97
N ALA A 16 -35.64 17.72 3.00
CA ALA A 16 -34.93 18.94 2.69
C ALA A 16 -33.81 19.23 3.68
N ILE A 17 -34.05 19.04 4.98
CA ILE A 17 -33.01 19.19 6.03
C ILE A 17 -31.92 18.10 5.87
N LEU A 18 -32.29 16.85 5.64
CA LEU A 18 -31.36 15.79 5.42
C LEU A 18 -30.47 16.04 4.19
N ALA A 19 -31.04 16.55 3.10
CA ALA A 19 -30.26 16.87 1.89
C ALA A 19 -29.17 17.92 2.18
N ILE A 20 -29.50 18.98 2.93
CA ILE A 20 -28.54 20.02 3.32
C ILE A 20 -27.40 19.41 4.19
N LEU A 21 -27.77 18.59 5.17
CA LEU A 21 -26.78 17.94 6.06
C LEU A 21 -25.83 17.04 5.29
N VAL A 22 -26.34 16.26 4.32
CA VAL A 22 -25.51 15.38 3.47
C VAL A 22 -24.54 16.20 2.62
N ILE A 23 -24.98 17.29 2.01
CA ILE A 23 -24.12 18.16 1.17
C ILE A 23 -22.93 18.71 1.99
N ILE A 24 -23.13 19.07 3.24
CA ILE A 24 -22.08 19.61 4.11
C ILE A 24 -21.15 18.49 4.62
N ALA A 25 -21.69 17.33 4.93
CA ALA A 25 -20.94 16.21 5.51
C ALA A 25 -20.11 15.45 4.47
N LEU A 26 -20.59 15.30 3.25
CA LEU A 26 -20.00 14.45 2.22
C LEU A 26 -18.54 14.75 1.89
N PRO A 27 -18.09 16.01 1.71
CA PRO A 27 -16.68 16.31 1.42
C PRO A 27 -15.74 15.87 2.53
N ASN A 28 -16.14 16.04 3.79
CA ASN A 28 -15.34 15.67 4.95
C ASN A 28 -15.20 14.14 5.07
N VAL A 29 -16.29 13.42 4.82
CA VAL A 29 -16.30 11.94 4.85
C VAL A 29 -15.43 11.38 3.73
N LEU A 30 -15.49 11.91 2.53
CA LEU A 30 -14.66 11.47 1.40
C LEU A 30 -13.16 11.69 1.67
N LYS A 31 -12.78 12.83 2.25
CA LYS A 31 -11.40 13.08 2.65
C LYS A 31 -10.93 12.07 3.68
N MET A 32 -11.72 11.84 4.73
CA MET A 32 -11.40 10.86 5.77
C MET A 32 -11.25 9.43 5.21
N PHE A 33 -12.05 9.07 4.22
CA PHE A 33 -11.97 7.78 3.54
C PHE A 33 -10.65 7.63 2.75
N ASN A 34 -10.24 8.67 2.03
CA ASN A 34 -8.99 8.67 1.28
C ASN A 34 -7.79 8.62 2.21
N ASP A 35 -7.80 9.39 3.29
CA ASP A 35 -6.74 9.38 4.31
C ASP A 35 -6.64 7.99 4.98
N SER A 36 -7.77 7.34 5.25
CA SER A 36 -7.81 5.99 5.81
C SER A 36 -7.20 4.96 4.85
N LYS A 37 -7.53 5.01 3.57
CA LYS A 37 -6.95 4.12 2.54
C LYS A 37 -5.45 4.34 2.42
N LYS A 38 -5.00 5.59 2.41
CA LYS A 38 -3.58 5.93 2.34
C LYS A 38 -2.81 5.41 3.55
N ASN A 39 -3.37 5.56 4.75
CA ASN A 39 -2.78 5.02 5.97
C ASN A 39 -2.75 3.49 5.99
N SER A 40 -3.75 2.83 5.43
CA SER A 40 -3.74 1.36 5.25
C SER A 40 -2.58 0.93 4.37
N PHE A 41 -2.38 1.59 3.23
CA PHE A 41 -1.25 1.34 2.34
C PHE A 41 0.11 1.57 3.04
N VAL A 42 0.24 2.64 3.84
CA VAL A 42 1.46 2.89 4.64
C VAL A 42 1.76 1.72 5.57
N ASN A 43 0.74 1.17 6.23
CA ASN A 43 0.94 0.02 7.12
C ASN A 43 1.37 -1.23 6.36
N GLU A 44 0.81 -1.49 5.19
CA GLU A 44 1.23 -2.59 4.31
C GLU A 44 2.68 -2.42 3.81
N ALA A 45 3.07 -1.21 3.42
CA ALA A 45 4.46 -0.93 3.02
C ALA A 45 5.46 -1.11 4.18
N ARG A 46 5.07 -0.72 5.40
CA ARG A 46 5.85 -0.98 6.62
C ARG A 46 5.95 -2.46 6.95
N GLU A 47 4.90 -3.21 6.68
CA GLU A 47 4.90 -4.66 6.86
C GLU A 47 5.88 -5.33 5.89
N VAL A 48 5.90 -4.93 4.61
CA VAL A 48 6.90 -5.38 3.63
C VAL A 48 8.32 -5.14 4.15
N PHE A 49 8.59 -3.94 4.65
CA PHE A 49 9.90 -3.58 5.20
C PHE A 49 10.31 -4.48 6.37
N LYS A 50 9.44 -4.65 7.36
CA LYS A 50 9.72 -5.45 8.57
C LYS A 50 9.86 -6.93 8.26
N THR A 51 8.98 -7.46 7.41
CA THR A 51 9.03 -8.87 7.00
C THR A 51 10.32 -9.16 6.24
N ALA A 52 10.75 -8.26 5.36
CA ALA A 52 12.00 -8.41 4.64
C ALA A 52 13.21 -8.47 5.56
N GLN A 53 13.28 -7.61 6.57
CA GLN A 53 14.36 -7.65 7.56
C GLN A 53 14.34 -8.94 8.39
N THR A 54 13.16 -9.39 8.80
CA THR A 54 13.03 -10.63 9.58
C THR A 54 13.43 -11.85 8.74
N GLN A 55 12.96 -11.92 7.50
CA GLN A 55 13.28 -13.04 6.60
C GLN A 55 14.75 -13.01 6.18
N PHE A 56 15.32 -11.83 5.96
CA PHE A 56 16.76 -11.69 5.68
C PHE A 56 17.63 -12.35 6.77
N VAL A 57 17.30 -12.12 8.04
CA VAL A 57 18.07 -12.75 9.15
C VAL A 57 18.01 -14.28 9.08
N ALA A 58 16.86 -14.84 8.72
CA ALA A 58 16.70 -16.28 8.58
C ALA A 58 17.47 -16.82 7.36
N ASP A 59 17.35 -16.13 6.21
CA ASP A 59 17.98 -16.57 4.94
C ASP A 59 19.49 -16.37 4.96
N ASN A 60 20.00 -15.31 5.59
CA ASN A 60 21.43 -14.98 5.65
C ASN A 60 22.25 -15.99 6.47
N LEU A 61 21.59 -16.78 7.35
CA LEU A 61 22.23 -17.89 8.05
C LEU A 61 22.67 -19.02 7.11
N THR A 62 21.99 -19.17 5.98
CA THR A 62 22.23 -20.23 5.00
C THR A 62 22.92 -19.72 3.73
N ASN A 63 22.66 -18.48 3.34
CA ASN A 63 23.18 -17.84 2.13
C ASN A 63 23.57 -16.39 2.43
N PRO A 64 24.78 -16.11 2.94
CA PRO A 64 25.18 -14.73 3.24
C PRO A 64 25.36 -13.91 1.96
N GLY A 65 24.78 -12.71 1.93
CA GLY A 65 24.89 -11.77 0.80
C GLY A 65 23.72 -10.83 0.67
N ALA A 66 23.81 -9.93 -0.30
CA ALA A 66 22.69 -9.04 -0.64
C ALA A 66 21.53 -9.84 -1.22
N VAL A 67 20.31 -9.46 -0.86
CA VAL A 67 19.09 -10.18 -1.26
C VAL A 67 18.05 -9.21 -1.80
N THR A 68 17.28 -9.64 -2.79
CA THR A 68 16.11 -8.92 -3.29
C THR A 68 14.88 -9.81 -3.17
N TYR A 69 13.90 -9.37 -2.42
CA TYR A 69 12.57 -9.99 -2.34
C TYR A 69 11.58 -9.26 -3.22
N SER A 70 10.82 -10.01 -4.01
CA SER A 70 9.78 -9.48 -4.87
C SER A 70 8.69 -10.52 -5.12
N ASN A 71 7.44 -10.09 -5.21
CA ASN A 71 6.35 -10.96 -5.65
C ASN A 71 6.15 -10.96 -7.18
N ASN A 72 7.00 -10.26 -7.92
CA ASN A 72 7.02 -10.21 -9.39
C ASN A 72 5.69 -9.78 -10.06
N LEU A 73 4.78 -9.15 -9.32
CA LEU A 73 3.51 -8.73 -9.89
C LEU A 73 3.68 -7.66 -10.97
N LYS A 74 4.77 -6.89 -10.95
CA LYS A 74 5.01 -5.79 -11.89
C LYS A 74 6.46 -5.65 -12.38
N THR A 75 7.38 -6.47 -11.95
CA THR A 75 8.79 -6.41 -12.39
C THR A 75 9.29 -7.73 -12.93
N ALA A 76 9.41 -7.80 -14.25
CA ALA A 76 10.22 -8.81 -14.92
C ALA A 76 11.75 -8.52 -14.79
N CYS A 77 12.15 -7.46 -14.08
CA CYS A 77 13.46 -6.85 -14.24
C CYS A 77 14.46 -7.06 -13.14
N THR A 78 14.04 -7.35 -11.94
CA THR A 78 14.98 -7.65 -10.86
C THR A 78 14.89 -9.14 -10.58
N PRO A 79 15.94 -9.91 -10.80
CA PRO A 79 15.94 -11.30 -10.39
C PRO A 79 15.72 -11.32 -8.87
N ALA A 80 14.52 -11.68 -8.46
CA ALA A 80 14.21 -11.83 -7.06
C ALA A 80 14.98 -13.04 -6.53
N THR A 81 15.67 -12.85 -5.41
CA THR A 81 16.31 -13.95 -4.71
C THR A 81 15.27 -14.81 -3.99
N GLY A 82 14.13 -14.21 -3.66
CA GLY A 82 13.02 -14.89 -2.99
C GLY A 82 11.77 -14.05 -2.92
N LYS A 83 10.73 -14.62 -2.31
CA LYS A 83 9.48 -13.95 -1.97
C LYS A 83 9.36 -13.84 -0.47
N LEU A 84 8.72 -12.79 0.01
CA LEU A 84 8.40 -12.64 1.43
C LEU A 84 7.20 -13.50 1.81
N GLU A 85 7.22 -14.07 2.99
CA GLU A 85 6.05 -14.70 3.59
C GLU A 85 5.10 -13.61 4.11
N MET A 86 4.26 -13.12 3.23
CA MET A 86 3.31 -12.04 3.49
C MET A 86 1.89 -12.56 3.62
N HIS A 87 1.04 -11.76 4.26
CA HIS A 87 -0.39 -12.01 4.42
C HIS A 87 -1.22 -10.92 3.71
N GLY A 88 -2.53 -11.13 3.58
CA GLY A 88 -3.43 -10.13 3.00
C GLY A 88 -3.19 -9.87 1.51
N ARG A 89 -3.10 -8.60 1.11
CA ARG A 89 -2.97 -8.18 -0.30
C ARG A 89 -1.58 -8.39 -0.90
N ALA A 90 -0.58 -8.66 -0.08
CA ALA A 90 0.81 -8.85 -0.50
C ALA A 90 1.15 -10.30 -0.89
N VAL A 91 0.24 -11.26 -0.71
CA VAL A 91 0.39 -12.65 -1.13
C VAL A 91 0.46 -12.78 -2.66
N ASP A 92 0.91 -13.92 -3.14
CA ASP A 92 0.85 -14.27 -4.56
C ASP A 92 -0.56 -14.12 -5.12
N GLY A 93 -0.70 -13.34 -6.20
CA GLY A 93 -1.99 -13.02 -6.79
C GLY A 93 -2.76 -11.88 -6.08
N GLY A 94 -2.19 -11.31 -5.01
CA GLY A 94 -2.73 -10.14 -4.34
C GLY A 94 -2.55 -8.85 -5.15
N GLN A 95 -3.11 -7.76 -4.62
CA GLN A 95 -3.08 -6.45 -5.32
C GLN A 95 -1.86 -5.59 -4.95
N LEU A 96 -1.08 -5.98 -3.94
CA LEU A 96 0.09 -5.24 -3.51
C LEU A 96 1.35 -5.79 -4.17
N ALA A 97 1.92 -5.04 -5.10
CA ALA A 97 3.22 -5.33 -5.69
C ALA A 97 4.33 -4.79 -4.78
N TYR A 98 5.40 -5.57 -4.56
CA TYR A 98 6.57 -5.11 -3.82
C TYR A 98 7.88 -5.63 -4.43
N SER A 99 8.93 -4.83 -4.23
CA SER A 99 10.33 -5.22 -4.44
C SER A 99 11.17 -4.51 -3.38
N ILE A 100 11.93 -5.26 -2.62
CA ILE A 100 12.81 -4.74 -1.57
C ILE A 100 14.18 -5.41 -1.66
N THR A 101 15.23 -4.59 -1.66
CA THR A 101 16.62 -5.04 -1.72
C THR A 101 17.33 -4.66 -0.43
N LEU A 102 18.02 -5.64 0.15
CA LEU A 102 18.88 -5.48 1.33
C LEU A 102 20.31 -5.77 0.93
N ASP A 103 21.27 -5.06 1.53
CA ASP A 103 22.69 -5.37 1.40
C ASP A 103 23.08 -6.58 2.27
N ALA A 104 24.36 -6.94 2.24
CA ALA A 104 24.89 -8.09 3.00
C ALA A 104 24.81 -7.90 4.53
N GLU A 105 24.68 -6.69 4.98
CA GLU A 105 24.52 -6.29 6.38
C GLU A 105 23.04 -6.25 6.82
N GLY A 106 22.09 -6.46 5.89
CA GLY A 106 20.66 -6.43 6.15
C GLY A 106 20.03 -5.03 6.15
N LYS A 107 20.75 -4.04 5.65
CA LYS A 107 20.21 -2.70 5.49
C LYS A 107 19.42 -2.61 4.19
N VAL A 108 18.25 -1.99 4.23
CA VAL A 108 17.43 -1.75 3.05
C VAL A 108 18.10 -0.70 2.17
N THR A 109 18.45 -1.08 0.95
CA THR A 109 19.06 -0.20 -0.07
C THR A 109 18.03 0.31 -1.07
N SER A 110 16.91 -0.38 -1.23
CA SER A 110 15.79 0.05 -2.08
C SER A 110 14.52 -0.67 -1.68
N ILE A 111 13.43 0.05 -1.64
CA ILE A 111 12.08 -0.53 -1.50
C ILE A 111 11.14 0.15 -2.46
N LYS A 112 10.31 -0.64 -3.13
CA LYS A 112 9.22 -0.21 -3.98
C LYS A 112 7.98 -1.01 -3.60
N VAL A 113 6.88 -0.31 -3.34
CA VAL A 113 5.58 -0.93 -3.02
C VAL A 113 4.50 -0.18 -3.79
N SER A 114 3.53 -0.89 -4.35
CA SER A 114 2.38 -0.28 -5.03
C SER A 114 1.15 -1.17 -4.97
N ASP A 115 -0.02 -0.56 -4.75
CA ASP A 115 -1.32 -1.23 -4.87
C ASP A 115 -2.11 -0.80 -6.12
N GLY A 116 -1.47 -0.05 -7.03
CA GLY A 116 -2.07 0.53 -8.22
C GLY A 116 -2.76 1.87 -7.98
N THR A 117 -3.08 2.23 -6.73
CA THR A 117 -3.65 3.53 -6.35
C THR A 117 -2.63 4.41 -5.65
N TYR A 118 -1.84 3.80 -4.78
CA TYR A 118 -0.76 4.41 -4.03
C TYR A 118 0.54 3.70 -4.32
N SER A 119 1.65 4.42 -4.23
CA SER A 119 2.98 3.87 -4.36
C SER A 119 3.97 4.54 -3.42
N TYR A 120 4.96 3.77 -3.00
CA TYR A 120 6.12 4.23 -2.25
C TYR A 120 7.39 3.71 -2.91
N THR A 121 8.37 4.59 -3.05
CA THR A 121 9.73 4.24 -3.52
C THR A 121 10.73 5.02 -2.69
N GLY A 122 11.71 4.33 -2.14
CA GLY A 122 12.72 5.00 -1.31
C GLY A 122 13.77 4.06 -0.74
N THR A 123 14.59 4.61 0.15
CA THR A 123 15.65 3.92 0.89
C THR A 123 15.48 4.20 2.39
N PRO A 124 14.37 3.77 3.01
CA PRO A 124 14.11 4.04 4.42
C PRO A 124 15.13 3.31 5.29
N THR A 125 15.52 3.93 6.39
CA THR A 125 16.38 3.32 7.40
C THR A 125 15.58 2.57 8.45
N ASP A 126 14.33 2.98 8.65
CA ASP A 126 13.38 2.36 9.56
C ASP A 126 11.98 2.32 8.94
N ALA A 127 11.14 1.41 9.39
CA ALA A 127 9.75 1.31 8.92
C ALA A 127 8.93 2.58 9.20
N SER A 128 9.28 3.35 10.24
CA SER A 128 8.61 4.62 10.59
C SER A 128 8.86 5.74 9.56
N ASP A 129 9.91 5.65 8.76
CA ASP A 129 10.21 6.61 7.69
C ASP A 129 9.17 6.56 6.55
N ILE A 130 8.47 5.43 6.43
CA ILE A 130 7.37 5.28 5.49
C ILE A 130 6.12 5.90 6.11
N THR A 131 5.77 7.10 5.65
CA THR A 131 4.63 7.88 6.17
C THR A 131 3.63 8.21 5.08
N ALA A 132 2.45 8.70 5.46
CA ALA A 132 1.48 9.15 4.47
C ALA A 132 2.03 10.29 3.57
N ASP A 133 2.95 11.10 4.06
CA ASP A 133 3.53 12.21 3.29
C ASP A 133 4.55 11.73 2.25
N THR A 134 5.20 10.58 2.48
CA THR A 134 6.16 9.99 1.55
C THR A 134 5.51 9.09 0.49
N VAL A 135 4.21 8.79 0.63
CA VAL A 135 3.44 7.99 -0.32
C VAL A 135 2.84 8.88 -1.40
N THR A 136 3.03 8.49 -2.65
CA THR A 136 2.48 9.16 -3.83
C THR A 136 1.21 8.47 -4.32
N THR A 137 0.32 9.27 -4.93
CA THR A 137 -0.86 8.74 -5.62
C THR A 137 -0.46 8.33 -7.03
N GLY A 138 -0.90 7.15 -7.46
CA GLY A 138 -0.57 6.58 -8.77
C GLY A 138 0.35 5.37 -8.65
N ASP A 139 0.48 4.66 -9.78
CA ASP A 139 1.29 3.46 -9.89
C ASP A 139 2.68 3.81 -10.44
N SER A 140 3.58 4.27 -9.58
CA SER A 140 4.97 4.54 -9.97
C SER A 140 5.81 3.28 -10.21
N TYR A 141 5.21 2.10 -10.04
CA TYR A 141 5.86 0.81 -10.24
C TYR A 141 5.88 0.39 -11.73
N ALA A 142 5.05 1.05 -12.57
CA ALA A 142 4.83 0.67 -13.97
C ALA A 142 5.99 1.05 -14.92
N ASP A 143 6.90 1.94 -14.53
CA ASP A 143 7.85 2.57 -15.43
C ASP A 143 9.33 2.12 -15.29
N ALA A 144 9.60 1.01 -14.63
CA ALA A 144 10.93 0.42 -14.72
C ALA A 144 11.09 -0.27 -16.09
N THR A 145 11.51 0.47 -17.09
CA THR A 145 12.07 -0.10 -18.32
C THR A 145 13.27 -0.95 -17.96
N CYS A 146 13.07 -2.26 -17.98
CA CYS A 146 14.12 -3.21 -17.72
C CYS A 146 15.04 -3.30 -18.93
N THR A 147 16.24 -2.80 -18.82
CA THR A 147 17.32 -3.26 -19.69
C THR A 147 17.75 -4.64 -19.18
N ALA A 148 17.29 -5.69 -19.87
CA ALA A 148 17.80 -7.03 -19.64
C ALA A 148 19.30 -6.99 -19.95
N THR A 149 20.14 -7.06 -18.92
CA THR A 149 21.56 -7.33 -19.11
C THR A 149 21.64 -8.82 -19.43
N THR A 150 21.62 -9.15 -20.71
CA THR A 150 22.06 -10.46 -21.20
C THR A 150 23.55 -10.56 -20.89
N THR A 151 23.91 -11.27 -19.85
CA THR A 151 25.29 -11.70 -19.62
C THR A 151 25.59 -12.79 -20.66
N PRO A 152 26.71 -12.71 -21.42
CA PRO A 152 27.11 -13.69 -22.43
C PRO A 152 27.46 -15.04 -21.82
#